data_6792a8519f4df284bf7d90d98fc06eda
#
_entry.id   6792a8519f4df284bf7d90d98fc06eda
#
_cell.length_a   1.000
_cell.length_b   1.000
_cell.length_c   1.000
_cell.angle_alpha   90.00
_cell.angle_beta   90.00
_cell.angle_gamma   90.00
#
_symmetry.space_group_name_H-M   'P 1'
#
loop_
_entity.id
_entity.type
_entity.pdbx_description
1 polymer ?
#
loop_
_entity_poly.entity_id
_entity_poly.type
_entity_poly.pdbx_seq_one_letter_code
_entity_poly.pdbx_strand_id
1 'polypeptide(L)'
;WDSSVEALDWPRLRDNKTKEIERLNGIYGNLLSNAGVELINGHARIVDANTVEVDGVKYRAKNILIAVGGWPFIPDIPGRELAISSNEVFYLDTLPKHAVVVGGGYIATEFAGILHGLGVEVEQIYRRDLFLRGFDTEIREHLAEEMTAKGVKLRFNENVTAITEQNGQYLLSLENGESLLTDKVLYATGRKPLLDGLGLENTKVSLNDKGYIAVDEGFQTNEPSIYAVGDVTGGMELTPVALAEGMNLAKRLFKGDKTLLDYNYIPTAIFSQPNLATVGLSEEDARERYGDIAVYTSRFTHLKHTISGNKTKTFLKLVVDKASDKVVGAHMMGDDAGEIIQGLAVAIKAGATKADFDSTIGIHPTVAEEFVTMRDASR
;
A
#
# COMPACT_ATOMS: atom_id res chain seq x y z
N TRP A 1 5.82 22.51 -30.40
CA TRP A 1 5.38 21.16 -30.74
C TRP A 1 3.88 21.21 -30.96
N ASP A 2 3.43 20.95 -32.19
CA ASP A 2 2.04 20.68 -32.46
C ASP A 2 1.79 19.21 -32.16
N SER A 3 1.14 18.94 -31.06
CA SER A 3 0.76 17.57 -30.64
C SER A 3 -0.74 17.51 -30.43
N SER A 4 -1.38 16.49 -30.96
CA SER A 4 -2.76 16.15 -30.67
C SER A 4 -2.75 14.94 -29.71
N VAL A 5 -3.54 15.01 -28.64
CA VAL A 5 -3.80 13.86 -27.79
C VAL A 5 -4.96 13.09 -28.40
N GLU A 6 -4.69 11.87 -28.89
CA GLU A 6 -5.74 10.94 -29.28
C GLU A 6 -6.49 10.43 -28.04
N ALA A 7 -7.68 9.89 -28.25
CA ALA A 7 -8.43 9.25 -27.17
C ALA A 7 -7.62 8.07 -26.58
N LEU A 8 -7.77 7.82 -25.28
CA LEU A 8 -7.16 6.68 -24.61
C LEU A 8 -7.62 5.36 -25.25
N ASP A 9 -6.66 4.55 -25.68
CA ASP A 9 -6.89 3.17 -26.11
C ASP A 9 -6.74 2.23 -24.90
N TRP A 10 -7.83 2.06 -24.15
CA TRP A 10 -7.86 1.21 -22.96
C TRP A 10 -7.52 -0.26 -23.26
N PRO A 11 -8.08 -0.93 -24.29
CA PRO A 11 -7.71 -2.30 -24.61
C PRO A 11 -6.20 -2.46 -24.82
N ARG A 12 -5.59 -1.54 -25.55
CA ARG A 12 -4.14 -1.56 -25.79
C ARG A 12 -3.34 -1.41 -24.47
N LEU A 13 -3.74 -0.50 -23.57
CA LEU A 13 -3.09 -0.32 -22.29
C LEU A 13 -3.22 -1.59 -21.41
N ARG A 14 -4.43 -2.14 -21.33
CA ARG A 14 -4.73 -3.38 -20.61
C ARG A 14 -3.88 -4.55 -21.13
N ASP A 15 -3.84 -4.73 -22.44
CA ASP A 15 -3.13 -5.85 -23.06
C ASP A 15 -1.61 -5.71 -22.93
N ASN A 16 -1.07 -4.48 -23.01
CA ASN A 16 0.34 -4.22 -22.76
C ASN A 16 0.72 -4.52 -21.31
N LYS A 17 -0.11 -4.11 -20.35
CA LYS A 17 0.05 -4.47 -18.93
C LYS A 17 0.04 -6.00 -18.74
N THR A 18 -0.89 -6.71 -19.37
CA THR A 18 -0.98 -8.18 -19.26
C THR A 18 0.29 -8.85 -19.78
N LYS A 19 0.76 -8.48 -20.96
CA LYS A 19 2.03 -9.00 -21.54
C LYS A 19 3.22 -8.73 -20.63
N GLU A 20 3.28 -7.56 -19.99
CA GLU A 20 4.39 -7.25 -19.08
C GLU A 20 4.33 -8.12 -17.81
N ILE A 21 3.15 -8.36 -17.25
CA ILE A 21 2.98 -9.27 -16.10
C ILE A 21 3.36 -10.71 -16.47
N GLU A 22 2.95 -11.19 -17.64
CA GLU A 22 3.34 -12.51 -18.14
C GLU A 22 4.86 -12.64 -18.30
N ARG A 23 5.51 -11.60 -18.84
CA ARG A 23 6.97 -11.54 -18.95
C ARG A 23 7.67 -11.62 -17.59
N LEU A 24 7.16 -10.86 -16.59
CA LEU A 24 7.67 -10.87 -15.22
C LEU A 24 7.47 -12.23 -14.55
N ASN A 25 6.32 -12.86 -14.73
CA ASN A 25 6.07 -14.23 -14.22
C ASN A 25 7.07 -15.24 -14.80
N GLY A 26 7.41 -15.11 -16.09
CA GLY A 26 8.47 -15.91 -16.71
C GLY A 26 9.85 -15.69 -16.07
N ILE A 27 10.19 -14.45 -15.71
CA ILE A 27 11.44 -14.14 -14.99
C ILE A 27 11.46 -14.82 -13.61
N TYR A 28 10.37 -14.75 -12.83
CA TYR A 28 10.29 -15.43 -11.53
C TYR A 28 10.41 -16.94 -11.68
N GLY A 29 9.77 -17.56 -12.68
CA GLY A 29 9.93 -18.97 -12.98
C GLY A 29 11.39 -19.35 -13.26
N ASN A 30 12.10 -18.54 -14.05
CA ASN A 30 13.53 -18.73 -14.33
C ASN A 30 14.41 -18.56 -13.08
N LEU A 31 14.11 -17.59 -12.20
CA LEU A 31 14.84 -17.39 -10.93
C LEU A 31 14.70 -18.62 -10.03
N LEU A 32 13.50 -19.17 -9.89
CA LEU A 32 13.25 -20.38 -9.11
C LEU A 32 14.00 -21.58 -9.70
N SER A 33 13.88 -21.81 -11.01
CA SER A 33 14.56 -22.90 -11.71
C SER A 33 16.09 -22.82 -11.57
N ASN A 34 16.67 -21.63 -11.76
CA ASN A 34 18.12 -21.41 -11.64
C ASN A 34 18.61 -21.59 -10.19
N ALA A 35 17.75 -21.36 -9.21
CA ALA A 35 18.04 -21.62 -7.79
C ALA A 35 17.81 -23.10 -7.40
N GLY A 36 17.39 -23.97 -8.32
CA GLY A 36 17.10 -25.38 -8.04
C GLY A 36 15.82 -25.59 -7.23
N VAL A 37 14.91 -24.63 -7.24
CA VAL A 37 13.60 -24.72 -6.56
C VAL A 37 12.62 -25.45 -7.49
N GLU A 38 12.01 -26.52 -7.00
CA GLU A 38 10.93 -27.21 -7.69
C GLU A 38 9.63 -26.43 -7.51
N LEU A 39 9.01 -26.02 -8.62
CA LEU A 39 7.73 -25.33 -8.64
C LEU A 39 6.61 -26.33 -8.94
N ILE A 40 5.66 -26.46 -8.00
CA ILE A 40 4.48 -27.31 -8.13
C ILE A 40 3.27 -26.38 -8.23
N ASN A 41 2.62 -26.39 -9.39
CA ASN A 41 1.40 -25.61 -9.61
C ASN A 41 0.19 -26.38 -9.10
N GLY A 42 -0.70 -25.71 -8.38
CA GLY A 42 -1.93 -26.30 -7.86
C GLY A 42 -2.39 -25.63 -6.55
N HIS A 43 -3.52 -26.07 -6.05
CA HIS A 43 -4.05 -25.61 -4.77
C HIS A 43 -3.46 -26.46 -3.64
N ALA A 44 -2.57 -25.87 -2.85
CA ALA A 44 -1.90 -26.56 -1.76
C ALA A 44 -2.73 -26.57 -0.48
N ARG A 45 -2.81 -27.73 0.19
CA ARG A 45 -3.47 -27.90 1.48
C ARG A 45 -2.53 -28.60 2.48
N ILE A 46 -2.48 -28.13 3.70
CA ILE A 46 -1.75 -28.76 4.80
C ILE A 46 -2.60 -29.91 5.34
N VAL A 47 -2.05 -31.13 5.35
CA VAL A 47 -2.76 -32.33 5.81
C VAL A 47 -2.28 -32.82 7.18
N ASP A 48 -1.07 -32.45 7.58
CA ASP A 48 -0.52 -32.62 8.91
C ASP A 48 0.70 -31.70 9.13
N ALA A 49 1.33 -31.76 10.28
CA ALA A 49 2.46 -30.90 10.68
C ALA A 49 3.66 -30.93 9.68
N ASN A 50 3.78 -31.95 8.85
CA ASN A 50 4.92 -32.10 7.94
C ASN A 50 4.52 -32.44 6.49
N THR A 51 3.23 -32.41 6.17
CA THR A 51 2.74 -32.85 4.87
C THR A 51 1.83 -31.81 4.24
N VAL A 52 2.12 -31.46 2.99
CA VAL A 52 1.29 -30.64 2.11
C VAL A 52 0.78 -31.51 0.97
N GLU A 53 -0.49 -31.35 0.59
CA GLU A 53 -1.11 -32.02 -0.54
C GLU A 53 -1.42 -31.02 -1.64
N VAL A 54 -1.10 -31.37 -2.89
CA VAL A 54 -1.47 -30.62 -4.09
C VAL A 54 -2.06 -31.61 -5.09
N ASP A 55 -3.32 -31.41 -5.48
CA ASP A 55 -4.05 -32.25 -6.44
C ASP A 55 -3.95 -33.76 -6.13
N GLY A 56 -4.08 -34.13 -4.83
CA GLY A 56 -4.03 -35.50 -4.36
C GLY A 56 -2.62 -36.09 -4.17
N VAL A 57 -1.57 -35.38 -4.55
CA VAL A 57 -0.18 -35.77 -4.33
C VAL A 57 0.35 -35.18 -3.02
N LYS A 58 0.92 -36.01 -2.15
CA LYS A 58 1.45 -35.61 -0.86
C LYS A 58 2.95 -35.37 -0.90
N TYR A 59 3.35 -34.21 -0.37
CA TYR A 59 4.75 -33.78 -0.25
C TYR A 59 5.10 -33.66 1.23
N ARG A 60 6.14 -34.34 1.67
CA ARG A 60 6.59 -34.30 3.05
C ARG A 60 7.82 -33.42 3.21
N ALA A 61 7.80 -32.54 4.21
CA ALA A 61 8.90 -31.61 4.49
C ALA A 61 9.20 -31.52 5.99
N LYS A 62 10.44 -31.16 6.32
CA LYS A 62 10.83 -30.84 7.73
C LYS A 62 10.20 -29.52 8.18
N ASN A 63 10.16 -28.55 7.29
CA ASN A 63 9.61 -27.24 7.54
C ASN A 63 8.60 -26.89 6.44
N ILE A 64 7.48 -26.31 6.82
CA ILE A 64 6.47 -25.75 5.91
C ILE A 64 6.44 -24.25 6.13
N LEU A 65 6.53 -23.47 5.05
CA LEU A 65 6.36 -22.02 5.10
C LEU A 65 5.03 -21.64 4.47
N ILE A 66 4.19 -20.96 5.22
CA ILE A 66 2.94 -20.38 4.75
C ILE A 66 3.23 -18.93 4.30
N ALA A 67 3.09 -18.65 3.01
CA ALA A 67 3.30 -17.34 2.40
C ALA A 67 2.20 -17.02 1.38
N VAL A 68 0.96 -17.36 1.71
CA VAL A 68 -0.21 -17.27 0.81
C VAL A 68 -0.78 -15.86 0.69
N GLY A 69 -0.28 -14.92 1.50
CA GLY A 69 -0.68 -13.51 1.42
C GLY A 69 -2.09 -13.22 1.90
N GLY A 70 -2.68 -12.14 1.38
CA GLY A 70 -4.02 -11.69 1.68
C GLY A 70 -4.90 -11.59 0.44
N TRP A 71 -6.21 -11.50 0.66
CA TRP A 71 -7.23 -11.38 -0.37
C TRP A 71 -8.11 -10.14 -0.14
N PRO A 72 -8.58 -9.44 -1.17
CA PRO A 72 -9.50 -8.31 -1.01
C PRO A 72 -10.74 -8.69 -0.22
N PHE A 73 -11.15 -7.79 0.66
CA PHE A 73 -12.35 -7.97 1.47
C PHE A 73 -13.46 -7.01 1.05
N ILE A 74 -14.61 -7.56 0.68
CA ILE A 74 -15.86 -6.83 0.45
C ILE A 74 -16.80 -7.16 1.62
N PRO A 75 -17.32 -6.15 2.36
CA PRO A 75 -18.25 -6.36 3.46
C PRO A 75 -19.49 -7.14 3.04
N ASP A 76 -20.13 -7.80 4.01
CA ASP A 76 -21.37 -8.55 3.79
C ASP A 76 -22.56 -7.58 3.77
N ILE A 77 -22.80 -6.99 2.60
CA ILE A 77 -23.94 -6.10 2.32
C ILE A 77 -24.78 -6.67 1.17
N PRO A 78 -26.06 -6.37 1.10
CA PRO A 78 -26.91 -6.74 -0.04
C PRO A 78 -26.31 -6.25 -1.36
N GLY A 79 -26.15 -7.15 -2.35
CA GLY A 79 -25.58 -6.85 -3.66
C GLY A 79 -24.06 -6.76 -3.72
N ARG A 80 -23.35 -7.26 -2.71
CA ARG A 80 -21.86 -7.26 -2.68
C ARG A 80 -21.23 -7.96 -3.89
N GLU A 81 -21.93 -8.92 -4.47
CA GLU A 81 -21.50 -9.68 -5.66
C GLU A 81 -21.47 -8.84 -6.94
N LEU A 82 -22.09 -7.66 -6.93
CA LEU A 82 -22.10 -6.71 -8.03
C LEU A 82 -20.86 -5.79 -8.03
N ALA A 83 -20.14 -5.77 -6.92
CA ALA A 83 -18.91 -4.99 -6.77
C ALA A 83 -17.69 -5.76 -7.30
N ILE A 84 -16.70 -5.02 -7.74
CA ILE A 84 -15.37 -5.54 -8.08
C ILE A 84 -14.36 -5.19 -7.00
N SER A 85 -13.26 -5.92 -6.97
CA SER A 85 -12.09 -5.63 -6.14
C SER A 85 -10.91 -5.15 -6.98
N SER A 86 -9.75 -4.96 -6.36
CA SER A 86 -8.49 -4.69 -7.06
C SER A 86 -8.09 -5.80 -8.03
N ASN A 87 -8.62 -7.02 -7.89
CA ASN A 87 -8.32 -8.12 -8.80
C ASN A 87 -8.96 -7.90 -10.17
N GLU A 88 -10.24 -7.55 -10.20
CA GLU A 88 -11.02 -7.44 -11.44
C GLU A 88 -10.76 -6.14 -12.19
N VAL A 89 -10.42 -5.04 -11.48
CA VAL A 89 -10.22 -3.74 -12.10
C VAL A 89 -9.12 -3.74 -13.19
N PHE A 90 -8.10 -4.57 -13.01
CA PHE A 90 -7.02 -4.71 -13.99
C PHE A 90 -7.42 -5.39 -15.31
N TYR A 91 -8.60 -6.00 -15.36
CA TYR A 91 -9.08 -6.80 -16.49
C TYR A 91 -10.41 -6.33 -17.05
N LEU A 92 -10.83 -5.11 -16.73
CA LEU A 92 -12.04 -4.53 -17.30
C LEU A 92 -11.97 -4.52 -18.83
N ASP A 93 -13.04 -4.95 -19.49
CA ASP A 93 -13.11 -4.91 -20.95
C ASP A 93 -13.19 -3.47 -21.48
N THR A 94 -13.92 -2.62 -20.76
CA THR A 94 -14.07 -1.20 -21.05
C THR A 94 -13.96 -0.39 -19.76
N LEU A 95 -13.42 0.82 -19.86
CA LEU A 95 -13.48 1.75 -18.74
C LEU A 95 -14.92 2.23 -18.52
N PRO A 96 -15.38 2.33 -17.27
CA PRO A 96 -16.66 2.95 -16.96
C PRO A 96 -16.59 4.47 -17.24
N LYS A 97 -17.73 5.11 -17.45
CA LYS A 97 -17.79 6.58 -17.49
C LYS A 97 -17.73 7.15 -16.08
N HIS A 98 -18.41 6.49 -15.15
CA HIS A 98 -18.43 6.84 -13.74
C HIS A 98 -18.12 5.62 -12.87
N ALA A 99 -17.26 5.80 -11.87
CA ALA A 99 -16.89 4.76 -10.92
C ALA A 99 -16.95 5.27 -9.48
N VAL A 100 -17.49 4.44 -8.60
CA VAL A 100 -17.44 4.65 -7.16
C VAL A 100 -16.37 3.73 -6.55
N VAL A 101 -15.42 4.32 -5.83
CA VAL A 101 -14.38 3.60 -5.09
C VAL A 101 -14.70 3.65 -3.62
N VAL A 102 -14.99 2.50 -3.00
CA VAL A 102 -15.35 2.39 -1.59
C VAL A 102 -14.14 1.95 -0.80
N GLY A 103 -13.65 2.84 0.06
CA GLY A 103 -12.49 2.59 0.91
C GLY A 103 -11.67 3.85 1.18
N GLY A 104 -10.83 3.80 2.22
CA GLY A 104 -9.95 4.91 2.61
C GLY A 104 -8.52 4.47 2.86
N GLY A 105 -8.12 3.29 2.38
CA GLY A 105 -6.74 2.82 2.37
C GLY A 105 -5.99 3.20 1.09
N TYR A 106 -4.71 2.83 1.01
CA TYR A 106 -3.86 3.14 -0.14
C TYR A 106 -4.43 2.61 -1.46
N ILE A 107 -4.95 1.36 -1.48
CA ILE A 107 -5.55 0.75 -2.69
C ILE A 107 -6.71 1.62 -3.23
N ALA A 108 -7.62 2.06 -2.34
CA ALA A 108 -8.73 2.92 -2.75
C ALA A 108 -8.25 4.24 -3.34
N THR A 109 -7.28 4.88 -2.68
CA THR A 109 -6.75 6.19 -3.07
C THR A 109 -5.97 6.12 -4.39
N GLU A 110 -5.19 5.04 -4.58
CA GLU A 110 -4.45 4.79 -5.83
C GLU A 110 -5.40 4.56 -7.00
N PHE A 111 -6.40 3.66 -6.86
CA PHE A 111 -7.36 3.40 -7.94
C PHE A 111 -8.27 4.59 -8.23
N ALA A 112 -8.64 5.38 -7.22
CA ALA A 112 -9.35 6.63 -7.46
C ALA A 112 -8.53 7.57 -8.35
N GLY A 113 -7.24 7.73 -8.07
CA GLY A 113 -6.32 8.51 -8.89
C GLY A 113 -6.10 7.93 -10.28
N ILE A 114 -5.88 6.62 -10.39
CA ILE A 114 -5.66 5.91 -11.67
C ILE A 114 -6.87 6.05 -12.58
N LEU A 115 -8.06 5.70 -12.11
CA LEU A 115 -9.29 5.76 -12.91
C LEU A 115 -9.58 7.19 -13.34
N HIS A 116 -9.42 8.17 -12.43
CA HIS A 116 -9.59 9.58 -12.76
C HIS A 116 -8.59 10.05 -13.81
N GLY A 117 -7.31 9.68 -13.67
CA GLY A 117 -6.26 10.00 -14.66
C GLY A 117 -6.50 9.37 -16.04
N LEU A 118 -7.27 8.29 -16.12
CA LEU A 118 -7.71 7.65 -17.36
C LEU A 118 -9.03 8.23 -17.93
N GLY A 119 -9.55 9.31 -17.32
CA GLY A 119 -10.74 10.03 -17.80
C GLY A 119 -12.08 9.53 -17.26
N VAL A 120 -12.05 8.66 -16.23
CA VAL A 120 -13.27 8.22 -15.53
C VAL A 120 -13.70 9.28 -14.52
N GLU A 121 -14.99 9.59 -14.44
CA GLU A 121 -15.53 10.36 -13.32
C GLU A 121 -15.51 9.50 -12.06
N VAL A 122 -14.83 9.96 -10.98
CA VAL A 122 -14.60 9.13 -9.78
C VAL A 122 -15.15 9.79 -8.53
N GLU A 123 -15.93 9.02 -7.77
CA GLU A 123 -16.28 9.33 -6.39
C GLU A 123 -15.64 8.32 -5.45
N GLN A 124 -14.85 8.78 -4.45
CA GLN A 124 -14.30 7.92 -3.41
C GLN A 124 -15.10 8.12 -2.12
N ILE A 125 -15.67 7.01 -1.61
CA ILE A 125 -16.49 6.98 -0.39
C ILE A 125 -15.69 6.37 0.75
N TYR A 126 -15.63 7.06 1.90
CA TYR A 126 -14.98 6.54 3.09
C TYR A 126 -15.79 6.86 4.35
N ARG A 127 -15.96 5.86 5.20
CA ARG A 127 -16.77 5.91 6.43
C ARG A 127 -16.24 6.78 7.57
N ARG A 128 -15.06 7.38 7.42
CA ARG A 128 -14.43 8.27 8.41
C ARG A 128 -14.18 9.65 7.81
N ASP A 129 -13.70 10.54 8.64
CA ASP A 129 -13.43 11.95 8.34
C ASP A 129 -12.32 12.21 7.33
N LEU A 130 -11.31 11.32 7.26
CA LEU A 130 -10.18 11.46 6.34
C LEU A 130 -9.55 10.09 6.03
N PHE A 131 -9.21 9.84 4.77
CA PHE A 131 -8.59 8.60 4.28
C PHE A 131 -7.15 8.42 4.80
N LEU A 132 -6.50 7.28 4.45
CA LEU A 132 -5.10 6.96 4.76
C LEU A 132 -4.78 7.00 6.26
N ARG A 133 -5.66 6.45 7.08
CA ARG A 133 -5.45 6.35 8.53
C ARG A 133 -4.10 5.68 8.84
N GLY A 134 -3.33 6.24 9.78
CA GLY A 134 -2.01 5.79 10.17
C GLY A 134 -0.87 6.54 9.46
N PHE A 135 -1.19 7.41 8.50
CA PHE A 135 -0.26 8.39 7.97
C PHE A 135 -0.43 9.74 8.69
N ASP A 136 0.60 10.58 8.62
CA ASP A 136 0.58 11.93 9.19
C ASP A 136 -0.65 12.72 8.70
N THR A 137 -1.36 13.38 9.61
CA THR A 137 -2.65 14.02 9.32
C THR A 137 -2.51 15.12 8.29
N GLU A 138 -1.50 15.99 8.42
CA GLU A 138 -1.33 17.15 7.54
C GLU A 138 -1.07 16.74 6.07
N ILE A 139 -0.28 15.69 5.84
CA ILE A 139 -0.03 15.21 4.47
C ILE A 139 -1.29 14.58 3.85
N ARG A 140 -2.13 13.92 4.66
CA ARG A 140 -3.43 13.36 4.22
C ARG A 140 -4.40 14.46 3.82
N GLU A 141 -4.47 15.55 4.59
CA GLU A 141 -5.29 16.73 4.31
C GLU A 141 -4.87 17.38 2.99
N HIS A 142 -3.57 17.61 2.80
CA HIS A 142 -3.05 18.16 1.55
C HIS A 142 -3.32 17.25 0.35
N LEU A 143 -3.24 15.92 0.51
CA LEU A 143 -3.59 15.00 -0.56
C LEU A 143 -5.08 15.09 -0.92
N ALA A 144 -5.96 15.19 0.09
CA ALA A 144 -7.40 15.35 -0.14
C ALA A 144 -7.72 16.64 -0.90
N GLU A 145 -7.06 17.76 -0.55
CA GLU A 145 -7.17 19.02 -1.28
C GLU A 145 -6.75 18.86 -2.75
N GLU A 146 -5.60 18.25 -3.00
CA GLU A 146 -5.07 18.09 -4.37
C GLU A 146 -5.92 17.12 -5.21
N MET A 147 -6.40 16.02 -4.66
CA MET A 147 -7.30 15.09 -5.35
C MET A 147 -8.63 15.77 -5.70
N THR A 148 -9.19 16.54 -4.76
CA THR A 148 -10.43 17.30 -4.99
C THR A 148 -10.22 18.39 -6.06
N ALA A 149 -9.10 19.11 -6.00
CA ALA A 149 -8.76 20.13 -6.98
C ALA A 149 -8.58 19.57 -8.40
N LYS A 150 -8.19 18.30 -8.52
CA LYS A 150 -8.10 17.57 -9.80
C LYS A 150 -9.45 17.04 -10.29
N GLY A 151 -10.47 16.99 -9.45
CA GLY A 151 -11.82 16.58 -9.83
C GLY A 151 -12.29 15.24 -9.26
N VAL A 152 -11.51 14.57 -8.41
CA VAL A 152 -12.00 13.41 -7.67
C VAL A 152 -12.97 13.89 -6.60
N LYS A 153 -14.19 13.35 -6.58
CA LYS A 153 -15.17 13.66 -5.54
C LYS A 153 -14.90 12.80 -4.31
N LEU A 154 -14.51 13.41 -3.18
CA LEU A 154 -14.29 12.74 -1.91
C LEU A 154 -15.52 12.86 -1.02
N ARG A 155 -16.09 11.71 -0.60
CA ARG A 155 -17.21 11.62 0.34
C ARG A 155 -16.72 10.96 1.62
N PHE A 156 -16.45 11.76 2.62
CA PHE A 156 -16.07 11.31 3.96
C PHE A 156 -17.30 11.19 4.88
N ASN A 157 -17.15 10.40 5.96
CA ASN A 157 -18.21 10.08 6.91
C ASN A 157 -19.44 9.47 6.23
N GLU A 158 -19.22 8.68 5.17
CA GLU A 158 -20.27 8.07 4.36
C GLU A 158 -19.97 6.59 4.13
N ASN A 159 -21.00 5.78 4.09
CA ASN A 159 -20.88 4.35 3.90
C ASN A 159 -21.94 3.81 2.93
N VAL A 160 -21.56 2.81 2.15
CA VAL A 160 -22.51 2.09 1.25
C VAL A 160 -23.15 0.96 2.04
N THR A 161 -24.48 0.90 2.03
CA THR A 161 -25.27 -0.08 2.77
C THR A 161 -25.85 -1.17 1.88
N ALA A 162 -26.05 -0.91 0.60
CA ALA A 162 -26.52 -1.90 -0.39
C ALA A 162 -26.14 -1.49 -1.81
N ILE A 163 -26.09 -2.46 -2.71
CA ILE A 163 -25.91 -2.27 -4.14
C ILE A 163 -27.03 -3.01 -4.86
N THR A 164 -27.67 -2.35 -5.84
CA THR A 164 -28.68 -2.99 -6.69
C THR A 164 -28.40 -2.67 -8.14
N GLU A 165 -28.70 -3.59 -9.04
CA GLU A 165 -28.59 -3.34 -10.48
C GLU A 165 -29.86 -2.63 -10.98
N GLN A 166 -29.66 -1.56 -11.76
CA GLN A 166 -30.73 -0.78 -12.37
C GLN A 166 -30.34 -0.36 -13.79
N ASN A 167 -31.02 -0.91 -14.80
CA ASN A 167 -30.81 -0.55 -16.21
C ASN A 167 -29.36 -0.64 -16.70
N GLY A 168 -28.62 -1.65 -16.25
CA GLY A 168 -27.21 -1.87 -16.62
C GLY A 168 -26.20 -1.00 -15.86
N GLN A 169 -26.66 -0.24 -14.88
CA GLN A 169 -25.84 0.50 -13.91
C GLN A 169 -26.08 -0.02 -12.50
N TYR A 170 -25.30 0.43 -11.53
CA TYR A 170 -25.41 0.06 -10.13
C TYR A 170 -25.90 1.24 -9.30
N LEU A 171 -26.99 1.04 -8.56
CA LEU A 171 -27.52 1.99 -7.60
C LEU A 171 -26.99 1.62 -6.21
N LEU A 172 -26.20 2.50 -5.61
CA LEU A 172 -25.70 2.39 -4.25
C LEU A 172 -26.66 3.11 -3.31
N SER A 173 -27.07 2.43 -2.24
CA SER A 173 -27.74 3.06 -1.10
C SER A 173 -26.69 3.50 -0.09
N LEU A 174 -26.77 4.74 0.38
CA LEU A 174 -25.84 5.30 1.34
C LEU A 174 -26.48 5.37 2.74
N GLU A 175 -25.64 5.37 3.77
CA GLU A 175 -26.08 5.39 5.17
C GLU A 175 -26.89 6.64 5.52
N ASN A 176 -26.61 7.78 4.88
CA ASN A 176 -27.36 9.03 5.04
C ASN A 176 -28.74 9.05 4.35
N GLY A 177 -29.12 7.95 3.64
CA GLY A 177 -30.37 7.81 2.91
C GLY A 177 -30.31 8.30 1.46
N GLU A 178 -29.19 8.85 1.00
CA GLU A 178 -28.98 9.16 -0.42
C GLU A 178 -28.79 7.88 -1.25
N SER A 179 -28.94 8.03 -2.56
CA SER A 179 -28.61 6.99 -3.54
C SER A 179 -27.70 7.55 -4.62
N LEU A 180 -26.77 6.72 -5.07
CA LEU A 180 -25.78 7.10 -6.08
C LEU A 180 -25.77 6.08 -7.22
N LEU A 181 -25.97 6.54 -8.46
CA LEU A 181 -25.94 5.69 -9.66
C LEU A 181 -24.54 5.72 -10.27
N THR A 182 -24.01 4.55 -10.62
CA THR A 182 -22.65 4.41 -11.17
C THR A 182 -22.55 3.24 -12.14
N ASP A 183 -21.54 3.27 -13.03
CA ASP A 183 -21.27 2.17 -13.96
C ASP A 183 -20.44 1.05 -13.32
N LYS A 184 -19.62 1.36 -12.31
CA LYS A 184 -18.81 0.38 -11.57
C LYS A 184 -18.62 0.77 -10.11
N VAL A 185 -18.56 -0.26 -9.26
CA VAL A 185 -18.28 -0.13 -7.83
C VAL A 185 -17.04 -0.94 -7.51
N LEU A 186 -15.97 -0.27 -7.10
CA LEU A 186 -14.73 -0.88 -6.65
C LEU A 186 -14.66 -0.85 -5.12
N TYR A 187 -14.62 -2.02 -4.49
CA TYR A 187 -14.39 -2.13 -3.05
C TYR A 187 -12.89 -2.32 -2.75
N ALA A 188 -12.34 -1.42 -1.95
CA ALA A 188 -10.98 -1.46 -1.44
C ALA A 188 -10.97 -1.14 0.07
N THR A 189 -11.80 -1.90 0.83
CA THR A 189 -12.05 -1.68 2.26
C THR A 189 -11.13 -2.47 3.18
N GLY A 190 -10.10 -3.10 2.62
CA GLY A 190 -9.08 -3.87 3.31
C GLY A 190 -8.84 -5.23 2.69
N ARG A 191 -7.92 -5.97 3.31
CA ARG A 191 -7.54 -7.33 2.93
C ARG A 191 -7.70 -8.24 4.14
N LYS A 192 -7.89 -9.53 3.89
CA LYS A 192 -7.88 -10.58 4.92
C LYS A 192 -6.87 -11.65 4.53
N PRO A 193 -6.27 -12.35 5.48
CA PRO A 193 -5.35 -13.44 5.16
C PRO A 193 -6.08 -14.52 4.36
N LEU A 194 -5.41 -15.08 3.35
CA LEU A 194 -5.97 -16.12 2.48
C LEU A 194 -5.84 -17.49 3.14
N LEU A 195 -6.75 -17.81 4.05
CA LEU A 195 -6.70 -19.05 4.86
C LEU A 195 -7.67 -20.14 4.41
N ASP A 196 -8.66 -19.79 3.58
CA ASP A 196 -9.70 -20.71 3.16
C ASP A 196 -9.11 -21.91 2.39
N GLY A 197 -9.44 -23.11 2.83
CA GLY A 197 -8.98 -24.36 2.23
C GLY A 197 -7.52 -24.72 2.52
N LEU A 198 -6.78 -23.90 3.32
CA LEU A 198 -5.36 -24.15 3.62
C LEU A 198 -5.12 -25.37 4.53
N GLY A 199 -6.15 -25.84 5.26
CA GLY A 199 -6.04 -27.04 6.10
C GLY A 199 -5.38 -26.80 7.47
N LEU A 200 -5.46 -25.58 8.01
CA LEU A 200 -4.89 -25.24 9.32
C LEU A 200 -5.49 -26.09 10.45
N GLU A 201 -6.73 -26.51 10.30
CA GLU A 201 -7.46 -27.38 11.24
C GLU A 201 -6.79 -28.74 11.47
N ASN A 202 -5.86 -29.15 10.61
CA ASN A 202 -5.08 -30.39 10.71
C ASN A 202 -3.80 -30.20 11.53
N THR A 203 -3.57 -29.02 12.11
CA THR A 203 -2.34 -28.63 12.80
C THR A 203 -2.66 -27.92 14.11
N LYS A 204 -1.60 -27.51 14.83
CA LYS A 204 -1.73 -26.65 16.02
C LYS A 204 -1.64 -25.16 15.68
N VAL A 205 -1.55 -24.79 14.42
CA VAL A 205 -1.45 -23.39 14.01
C VAL A 205 -2.68 -22.62 14.51
N SER A 206 -2.45 -21.56 15.26
CA SER A 206 -3.50 -20.69 15.78
C SER A 206 -3.52 -19.33 15.08
N LEU A 207 -4.67 -18.68 15.14
CA LEU A 207 -4.84 -17.31 14.67
C LEU A 207 -4.79 -16.36 15.86
N ASN A 208 -4.33 -15.13 15.60
CA ASN A 208 -4.42 -14.04 16.58
C ASN A 208 -5.84 -13.44 16.61
N ASP A 209 -6.09 -12.49 17.52
CA ASP A 209 -7.42 -11.85 17.70
C ASP A 209 -7.94 -11.12 16.46
N LYS A 210 -7.07 -10.82 15.50
CA LYS A 210 -7.42 -10.17 14.22
C LYS A 210 -7.63 -11.17 13.08
N GLY A 211 -7.48 -12.47 13.34
CA GLY A 211 -7.67 -13.54 12.36
C GLY A 211 -6.48 -13.85 11.46
N TYR A 212 -5.29 -13.35 11.77
CA TYR A 212 -4.05 -13.68 11.07
C TYR A 212 -3.31 -14.84 11.75
N ILE A 213 -2.44 -15.54 11.01
CA ILE A 213 -1.61 -16.60 11.60
C ILE A 213 -0.71 -16.01 12.69
N ALA A 214 -0.82 -16.58 13.92
CA ALA A 214 0.02 -16.18 15.02
C ALA A 214 1.43 -16.76 14.85
N VAL A 215 2.44 -15.91 14.92
CA VAL A 215 3.86 -16.28 14.87
C VAL A 215 4.64 -15.58 15.98
N ASP A 216 5.77 -16.19 16.36
CA ASP A 216 6.76 -15.54 17.22
C ASP A 216 7.68 -14.60 16.43
N GLU A 217 8.64 -13.97 17.11
CA GLU A 217 9.65 -13.08 16.50
C GLU A 217 10.57 -13.80 15.49
N GLY A 218 10.51 -15.13 15.43
CA GLY A 218 11.23 -15.98 14.49
C GLY A 218 10.37 -16.51 13.38
N PHE A 219 9.14 -16.00 13.23
CA PHE A 219 8.14 -16.41 12.24
C PHE A 219 7.64 -17.86 12.43
N GLN A 220 7.91 -18.50 13.58
CA GLN A 220 7.43 -19.84 13.91
C GLN A 220 6.02 -19.77 14.47
N THR A 221 5.14 -20.67 14.03
CA THR A 221 3.79 -20.84 14.56
C THR A 221 3.81 -21.73 15.82
N ASN A 222 2.62 -21.97 16.39
CA ASN A 222 2.46 -22.96 17.48
C ASN A 222 2.75 -24.41 17.04
N GLU A 223 2.79 -24.68 15.72
CA GLU A 223 3.25 -25.95 15.18
C GLU A 223 4.74 -25.83 14.82
N PRO A 224 5.66 -26.55 15.53
CA PRO A 224 7.09 -26.31 15.44
C PRO A 224 7.71 -26.46 14.04
N SER A 225 7.05 -27.21 13.16
CA SER A 225 7.49 -27.41 11.76
C SER A 225 6.89 -26.39 10.78
N ILE A 226 5.99 -25.51 11.24
CA ILE A 226 5.26 -24.59 10.38
C ILE A 226 5.62 -23.14 10.73
N TYR A 227 5.95 -22.37 9.70
CA TYR A 227 6.31 -20.96 9.74
C TYR A 227 5.35 -20.17 8.87
N ALA A 228 5.21 -18.86 9.11
CA ALA A 228 4.44 -17.97 8.25
C ALA A 228 5.10 -16.59 8.14
N VAL A 229 5.03 -15.97 6.94
CA VAL A 229 5.58 -14.64 6.66
C VAL A 229 4.65 -13.84 5.73
N GLY A 230 4.82 -12.53 5.71
CA GLY A 230 4.09 -11.61 4.86
C GLY A 230 2.65 -11.35 5.32
N ASP A 231 1.78 -10.94 4.41
CA ASP A 231 0.42 -10.44 4.71
C ASP A 231 -0.41 -11.42 5.56
N VAL A 232 -0.14 -12.71 5.46
CA VAL A 232 -0.87 -13.75 6.20
C VAL A 232 -0.66 -13.68 7.71
N THR A 233 0.38 -12.97 8.18
CA THR A 233 0.69 -12.77 9.61
C THR A 233 0.14 -11.45 10.17
N GLY A 234 -0.34 -10.54 9.31
CA GLY A 234 -0.98 -9.27 9.71
C GLY A 234 -0.03 -8.17 10.16
N GLY A 235 1.23 -8.23 9.73
CA GLY A 235 2.21 -7.16 9.89
C GLY A 235 2.01 -6.03 8.86
N MET A 236 3.10 -5.40 8.45
CA MET A 236 3.06 -4.43 7.35
C MET A 236 2.90 -5.16 6.01
N GLU A 237 1.77 -4.97 5.35
CA GLU A 237 1.41 -5.63 4.08
C GLU A 237 2.16 -4.98 2.90
N LEU A 238 3.51 -5.12 2.90
CA LEU A 238 4.42 -4.58 1.90
C LEU A 238 5.34 -5.68 1.37
N THR A 239 5.46 -5.78 0.04
CA THR A 239 6.34 -6.77 -0.60
C THR A 239 7.77 -6.76 -0.08
N PRO A 240 8.46 -5.61 0.11
CA PRO A 240 9.82 -5.59 0.67
C PRO A 240 9.89 -6.14 2.09
N VAL A 241 8.84 -5.95 2.90
CA VAL A 241 8.76 -6.51 4.27
C VAL A 241 8.67 -8.02 4.22
N ALA A 242 7.74 -8.57 3.43
CA ALA A 242 7.59 -10.01 3.26
C ALA A 242 8.89 -10.68 2.75
N LEU A 243 9.61 -10.03 1.82
CA LEU A 243 10.91 -10.50 1.34
C LEU A 243 11.97 -10.49 2.46
N ALA A 244 12.02 -9.43 3.27
CA ALA A 244 12.95 -9.32 4.39
C ALA A 244 12.66 -10.38 5.47
N GLU A 245 11.38 -10.64 5.76
CA GLU A 245 10.94 -11.70 6.66
C GLU A 245 11.36 -13.08 6.17
N GLY A 246 11.08 -13.39 4.89
CA GLY A 246 11.49 -14.66 4.27
C GLY A 246 13.00 -14.86 4.28
N MET A 247 13.78 -13.81 3.99
CA MET A 247 15.25 -13.86 4.06
C MET A 247 15.75 -14.05 5.50
N ASN A 248 15.16 -13.37 6.47
CA ASN A 248 15.49 -13.53 7.89
C ASN A 248 15.21 -14.96 8.36
N LEU A 249 14.02 -15.49 8.03
CA LEU A 249 13.65 -16.87 8.33
C LEU A 249 14.64 -17.87 7.71
N ALA A 250 15.00 -17.70 6.44
CA ALA A 250 15.95 -18.58 5.77
C ALA A 250 17.33 -18.57 6.47
N LYS A 251 17.84 -17.41 6.86
CA LYS A 251 19.10 -17.29 7.63
C LYS A 251 18.98 -17.99 9.00
N ARG A 252 17.86 -17.82 9.68
CA ARG A 252 17.58 -18.45 10.97
C ARG A 252 17.59 -19.98 10.86
N LEU A 253 16.86 -20.54 9.90
CA LEU A 253 16.71 -21.99 9.72
C LEU A 253 17.99 -22.69 9.24
N PHE A 254 18.72 -22.04 8.33
CA PHE A 254 19.81 -22.72 7.61
C PHE A 254 21.21 -22.20 7.94
N LYS A 255 21.33 -21.04 8.60
CA LYS A 255 22.61 -20.47 9.02
C LYS A 255 22.73 -20.24 10.53
N GLY A 256 21.66 -20.51 11.31
CA GLY A 256 21.63 -20.29 12.75
C GLY A 256 21.66 -18.81 13.17
N ASP A 257 21.42 -17.89 12.25
CA ASP A 257 21.35 -16.45 12.53
C ASP A 257 20.04 -16.15 13.27
N LYS A 258 20.14 -15.65 14.50
CA LYS A 258 18.99 -15.31 15.35
C LYS A 258 18.71 -13.81 15.40
N THR A 259 19.33 -13.02 14.54
CA THR A 259 19.08 -11.58 14.45
C THR A 259 17.60 -11.33 14.16
N LEU A 260 16.97 -10.48 14.96
CA LEU A 260 15.58 -10.07 14.73
C LEU A 260 15.50 -9.06 13.60
N LEU A 261 14.39 -9.09 12.86
CA LEU A 261 14.13 -8.08 11.84
C LEU A 261 13.75 -6.75 12.52
N ASP A 262 14.38 -5.66 12.05
CA ASP A 262 14.07 -4.33 12.53
C ASP A 262 13.00 -3.68 11.63
N TYR A 263 11.83 -3.45 12.20
CA TYR A 263 10.68 -2.82 11.54
C TYR A 263 10.61 -1.29 11.71
N ASN A 264 11.64 -0.68 12.34
CA ASN A 264 11.67 0.77 12.46
C ASN A 264 12.05 1.42 11.13
N TYR A 265 11.45 2.57 10.85
CA TYR A 265 11.77 3.41 9.70
C TYR A 265 11.63 2.71 8.33
N ILE A 266 10.57 1.89 8.17
CA ILE A 266 10.23 1.31 6.87
C ILE A 266 9.62 2.40 5.98
N PRO A 267 10.26 2.75 4.85
CA PRO A 267 9.68 3.72 3.94
C PRO A 267 8.47 3.13 3.23
N THR A 268 7.46 3.97 3.02
CA THR A 268 6.22 3.58 2.36
C THR A 268 5.83 4.64 1.35
N ALA A 269 5.44 4.22 0.14
CA ALA A 269 4.88 5.09 -0.88
C ALA A 269 3.44 4.70 -1.19
N ILE A 270 2.63 5.70 -1.51
CA ILE A 270 1.28 5.57 -2.04
C ILE A 270 1.28 6.26 -3.39
N PHE A 271 0.96 5.50 -4.43
CA PHE A 271 0.95 5.97 -5.81
C PHE A 271 -0.35 6.71 -6.16
N SER A 272 -0.78 7.56 -5.21
CA SER A 272 -1.84 8.54 -5.43
C SER A 272 -1.42 9.61 -6.45
N GLN A 273 -2.31 10.53 -6.80
CA GLN A 273 -2.02 11.63 -7.71
C GLN A 273 -2.42 12.99 -7.10
N PRO A 274 -1.40 13.71 -6.51
CA PRO A 274 0.06 13.44 -6.49
C PRO A 274 0.47 12.25 -5.63
N ASN A 275 1.71 11.72 -5.85
CA ASN A 275 2.24 10.65 -5.02
C ASN A 275 2.47 11.13 -3.58
N LEU A 276 2.35 10.20 -2.64
CA LEU A 276 2.67 10.41 -1.24
C LEU A 276 3.70 9.38 -0.79
N ALA A 277 4.70 9.78 -0.02
CA ALA A 277 5.63 8.86 0.61
C ALA A 277 6.01 9.32 2.01
N THR A 278 6.37 8.36 2.86
CA THR A 278 6.69 8.60 4.27
C THR A 278 7.76 7.63 4.75
N VAL A 279 8.53 8.06 5.72
CA VAL A 279 9.38 7.21 6.55
C VAL A 279 9.40 7.73 7.97
N GLY A 280 9.34 6.82 8.94
CA GLY A 280 9.35 7.16 10.37
C GLY A 280 7.98 7.53 10.91
N LEU A 281 7.96 8.36 11.94
CA LEU A 281 6.77 8.69 12.73
C LEU A 281 6.00 9.85 12.12
N SER A 282 4.68 9.80 12.22
CA SER A 282 3.82 10.98 12.05
C SER A 282 4.12 12.02 13.14
N GLU A 283 3.66 13.25 12.97
CA GLU A 283 3.76 14.26 14.01
C GLU A 283 3.06 13.81 15.30
N GLU A 284 1.88 13.19 15.17
CA GLU A 284 1.09 12.69 16.28
C GLU A 284 1.84 11.62 17.07
N ASP A 285 2.34 10.60 16.39
CA ASP A 285 3.10 9.50 17.01
C ASP A 285 4.41 9.99 17.61
N ALA A 286 5.07 10.95 16.98
CA ALA A 286 6.29 11.55 17.50
C ALA A 286 6.03 12.38 18.78
N ARG A 287 4.91 13.14 18.83
CA ARG A 287 4.50 13.86 20.05
C ARG A 287 4.17 12.90 21.18
N GLU A 288 3.47 11.81 20.88
CA GLU A 288 3.16 10.78 21.89
C GLU A 288 4.44 10.15 22.43
N ARG A 289 5.41 9.85 21.56
CA ARG A 289 6.64 9.14 21.93
C ARG A 289 7.69 10.01 22.60
N TYR A 290 7.90 11.24 22.12
CA TYR A 290 9.00 12.12 22.54
C TYR A 290 8.54 13.34 23.33
N GLY A 291 7.26 13.72 23.24
CA GLY A 291 6.72 14.92 23.88
C GLY A 291 7.09 16.20 23.14
N ASP A 292 8.32 16.69 23.32
CA ASP A 292 8.80 17.94 22.71
C ASP A 292 9.50 17.67 21.37
N ILE A 293 8.84 18.05 20.28
CA ILE A 293 9.31 17.89 18.91
C ILE A 293 9.32 19.24 18.18
N ALA A 294 10.12 19.34 17.14
CA ALA A 294 10.05 20.42 16.16
C ALA A 294 9.54 19.87 14.83
N VAL A 295 8.70 20.64 14.16
CA VAL A 295 8.12 20.29 12.87
C VAL A 295 8.51 21.34 11.84
N TYR A 296 8.99 20.89 10.71
CA TYR A 296 9.40 21.73 9.57
C TYR A 296 8.53 21.36 8.38
N THR A 297 7.93 22.34 7.73
CA THR A 297 7.06 22.13 6.57
C THR A 297 7.39 23.10 5.45
N SER A 298 7.27 22.63 4.22
CA SER A 298 7.34 23.46 3.02
C SER A 298 6.23 23.06 2.05
N ARG A 299 5.46 24.05 1.55
CA ARG A 299 4.40 23.84 0.56
C ARG A 299 4.57 24.84 -0.58
N PHE A 300 4.82 24.34 -1.78
CA PHE A 300 5.11 25.19 -2.94
C PHE A 300 4.62 24.54 -4.25
N THR A 301 4.73 25.28 -5.35
CA THR A 301 4.51 24.74 -6.69
C THR A 301 5.86 24.32 -7.27
N HIS A 302 5.99 23.04 -7.66
CA HIS A 302 7.21 22.53 -8.28
C HIS A 302 7.61 23.40 -9.49
N LEU A 303 8.90 23.69 -9.68
CA LEU A 303 9.42 24.59 -10.72
C LEU A 303 8.91 24.21 -12.13
N LYS A 304 8.87 22.90 -12.46
CA LYS A 304 8.35 22.43 -13.76
C LYS A 304 6.87 22.78 -14.02
N HIS A 305 6.11 23.05 -12.95
CA HIS A 305 4.69 23.39 -13.03
C HIS A 305 4.45 24.90 -13.24
N THR A 306 5.43 25.75 -12.99
CA THR A 306 5.27 27.20 -13.16
C THR A 306 5.06 27.60 -14.60
N ILE A 307 5.61 26.86 -15.56
CA ILE A 307 5.47 27.11 -17.01
C ILE A 307 4.30 26.33 -17.60
N SER A 308 4.06 25.09 -17.15
CA SER A 308 2.99 24.24 -17.67
C SER A 308 1.58 24.67 -17.25
N GLY A 309 1.47 25.55 -16.25
CA GLY A 309 0.19 25.96 -15.67
C GLY A 309 -0.45 24.93 -14.75
N ASN A 310 0.23 23.82 -14.47
CA ASN A 310 -0.20 22.85 -13.47
C ASN A 310 -0.11 23.46 -12.06
N LYS A 311 -1.23 23.46 -11.33
CA LYS A 311 -1.35 24.10 -10.01
C LYS A 311 -1.06 23.14 -8.85
N THR A 312 -0.77 21.86 -9.14
CA THR A 312 -0.48 20.84 -8.10
C THR A 312 0.61 21.33 -7.16
N LYS A 313 0.34 21.25 -5.88
CA LYS A 313 1.30 21.60 -4.83
C LYS A 313 2.14 20.40 -4.45
N THR A 314 3.38 20.67 -4.12
CA THR A 314 4.27 19.76 -3.42
C THR A 314 4.27 20.13 -1.95
N PHE A 315 4.26 19.14 -1.06
CA PHE A 315 4.34 19.33 0.38
C PHE A 315 5.43 18.41 0.95
N LEU A 316 6.30 19.00 1.78
CA LEU A 316 7.34 18.28 2.49
C LEU A 316 7.24 18.59 3.99
N LYS A 317 7.56 17.57 4.80
CA LYS A 317 7.53 17.68 6.27
C LYS A 317 8.66 16.88 6.87
N LEU A 318 9.36 17.47 7.84
CA LEU A 318 10.27 16.79 8.76
C LEU A 318 9.75 16.89 10.18
N VAL A 319 9.88 15.80 10.92
CA VAL A 319 9.58 15.70 12.34
C VAL A 319 10.88 15.38 13.08
N VAL A 320 11.21 16.21 14.07
CA VAL A 320 12.51 16.19 14.78
C VAL A 320 12.26 16.05 16.30
N ASP A 321 12.91 15.09 16.92
CA ASP A 321 13.01 15.03 18.40
C ASP A 321 13.97 16.11 18.88
N LYS A 322 13.47 17.13 19.61
CA LYS A 322 14.29 18.25 20.07
C LYS A 322 15.39 17.86 21.05
N ALA A 323 15.20 16.78 21.82
CA ALA A 323 16.18 16.37 22.82
C ALA A 323 17.45 15.77 22.17
N SER A 324 17.29 15.01 21.07
CA SER A 324 18.40 14.34 20.37
C SER A 324 18.76 14.99 19.04
N ASP A 325 18.03 15.98 18.60
CA ASP A 325 18.09 16.59 17.26
C ASP A 325 17.86 15.58 16.11
N LYS A 326 17.44 14.36 16.38
CA LYS A 326 17.22 13.34 15.36
C LYS A 326 15.97 13.60 14.54
N VAL A 327 16.10 13.45 13.23
CA VAL A 327 14.95 13.38 12.34
C VAL A 327 14.27 12.02 12.54
N VAL A 328 13.07 12.03 13.08
CA VAL A 328 12.31 10.82 13.41
C VAL A 328 11.14 10.54 12.45
N GLY A 329 10.86 11.49 11.57
CA GLY A 329 9.86 11.34 10.52
C GLY A 329 10.15 12.28 9.34
N ALA A 330 9.89 11.77 8.13
CA ALA A 330 9.92 12.56 6.90
C ALA A 330 8.75 12.15 6.01
N HIS A 331 8.02 13.14 5.50
CA HIS A 331 6.84 12.94 4.69
C HIS A 331 6.90 13.84 3.46
N MET A 332 6.48 13.33 2.31
CA MET A 332 6.44 14.08 1.06
C MET A 332 5.18 13.74 0.27
N MET A 333 4.53 14.76 -0.25
CA MET A 333 3.52 14.66 -1.30
C MET A 333 4.00 15.46 -2.52
N GLY A 334 4.03 14.82 -3.67
CA GLY A 334 4.49 15.42 -4.92
C GLY A 334 5.06 14.39 -5.87
N ASP A 335 5.55 14.87 -7.01
CA ASP A 335 6.20 14.01 -7.98
C ASP A 335 7.48 13.41 -7.38
N ASP A 336 7.76 12.16 -7.71
CA ASP A 336 8.95 11.41 -7.27
C ASP A 336 9.07 11.23 -5.74
N ALA A 337 7.97 11.41 -4.99
CA ALA A 337 7.98 11.32 -3.52
C ALA A 337 8.58 9.98 -3.03
N GLY A 338 8.22 8.85 -3.66
CA GLY A 338 8.74 7.53 -3.31
C GLY A 338 10.26 7.43 -3.49
N GLU A 339 10.78 7.93 -4.60
CA GLU A 339 12.22 7.91 -4.91
C GLU A 339 13.04 8.77 -3.93
N ILE A 340 12.51 9.94 -3.56
CA ILE A 340 13.17 10.86 -2.64
C ILE A 340 13.16 10.30 -1.22
N ILE A 341 12.00 9.85 -0.73
CA ILE A 341 11.85 9.31 0.63
C ILE A 341 12.66 8.01 0.80
N GLN A 342 12.80 7.18 -0.24
CA GLN A 342 13.68 6.01 -0.19
C GLN A 342 15.13 6.40 0.14
N GLY A 343 15.64 7.48 -0.44
CA GLY A 343 16.98 7.98 -0.13
C GLY A 343 17.09 8.51 1.30
N LEU A 344 16.10 9.29 1.76
CA LEU A 344 16.04 9.82 3.12
C LEU A 344 15.92 8.74 4.20
N ALA A 345 15.25 7.64 3.88
CA ALA A 345 15.09 6.51 4.81
C ALA A 345 16.43 5.95 5.28
N VAL A 346 17.46 5.94 4.42
CA VAL A 346 18.80 5.49 4.77
C VAL A 346 19.43 6.43 5.80
N ALA A 347 19.33 7.75 5.60
CA ALA A 347 19.85 8.76 6.50
C ALA A 347 19.15 8.71 7.88
N ILE A 348 17.81 8.62 7.89
CA ILE A 348 17.01 8.55 9.12
C ILE A 348 17.31 7.26 9.88
N LYS A 349 17.40 6.12 9.20
CA LYS A 349 17.78 4.85 9.83
C LYS A 349 19.19 4.88 10.40
N ALA A 350 20.11 5.62 9.80
CA ALA A 350 21.46 5.87 10.33
C ALA A 350 21.46 6.84 11.52
N GLY A 351 20.33 7.48 11.84
CA GLY A 351 20.18 8.39 12.97
C GLY A 351 20.60 9.84 12.67
N ALA A 352 20.45 10.27 11.40
CA ALA A 352 20.76 11.63 10.99
C ALA A 352 19.97 12.67 11.80
N THR A 353 20.67 13.75 12.16
CA THR A 353 20.13 14.88 12.93
C THR A 353 19.63 15.97 12.01
N LYS A 354 18.84 16.92 12.55
CA LYS A 354 18.43 18.12 11.82
C LYS A 354 19.65 18.95 11.42
N ALA A 355 20.67 19.00 12.28
CA ALA A 355 21.96 19.65 11.98
C ALA A 355 22.66 19.01 10.76
N ASP A 356 22.59 17.67 10.59
CA ASP A 356 23.12 17.01 9.39
C ASP A 356 22.36 17.44 8.13
N PHE A 357 21.04 17.52 8.20
CA PHE A 357 20.21 18.04 7.10
C PHE A 357 20.58 19.48 6.78
N ASP A 358 20.70 20.35 7.80
CA ASP A 358 21.00 21.78 7.63
C ASP A 358 22.40 22.07 7.08
N SER A 359 23.36 21.20 7.36
CA SER A 359 24.74 21.32 6.85
C SER A 359 24.91 20.69 5.47
N THR A 360 23.96 19.92 5.00
CA THR A 360 24.00 19.29 3.68
C THR A 360 23.72 20.33 2.59
N ILE A 361 24.58 20.37 1.57
CA ILE A 361 24.40 21.26 0.41
C ILE A 361 23.34 20.64 -0.52
N GLY A 362 22.29 21.39 -0.81
CA GLY A 362 21.21 20.96 -1.70
C GLY A 362 21.63 20.91 -3.18
N ILE A 363 20.95 20.08 -3.94
CA ILE A 363 21.07 20.05 -5.41
C ILE A 363 20.09 21.05 -5.98
N HIS A 364 20.56 22.17 -6.51
CA HIS A 364 19.71 23.21 -7.07
C HIS A 364 19.63 23.15 -8.61
N PRO A 365 18.42 23.29 -9.25
CA PRO A 365 17.12 23.34 -8.59
C PRO A 365 16.45 21.96 -8.54
N THR A 366 16.12 21.47 -7.36
CA THR A 366 15.35 20.23 -7.17
C THR A 366 14.29 20.40 -6.08
N VAL A 367 13.28 19.51 -6.07
CA VAL A 367 12.32 19.47 -4.96
C VAL A 367 12.98 18.97 -3.68
N ALA A 368 13.90 18.01 -3.80
CA ALA A 368 14.54 17.38 -2.64
C ALA A 368 15.40 18.34 -1.82
N GLU A 369 15.90 19.45 -2.43
CA GLU A 369 16.71 20.44 -1.69
C GLU A 369 15.91 21.10 -0.56
N GLU A 370 14.58 21.15 -0.64
CA GLU A 370 13.76 21.71 0.43
C GLU A 370 13.93 20.98 1.77
N PHE A 371 14.22 19.67 1.75
CA PHE A 371 14.53 18.95 2.99
C PHE A 371 15.78 19.46 3.73
N VAL A 372 16.70 20.10 3.02
CA VAL A 372 17.93 20.65 3.61
C VAL A 372 17.91 22.17 3.68
N THR A 373 16.83 22.81 3.24
CA THR A 373 16.69 24.29 3.27
C THR A 373 15.63 24.77 4.26
N MET A 374 14.80 23.90 4.82
CA MET A 374 13.83 24.24 5.89
C MET A 374 14.58 24.53 7.20
N ARG A 375 14.97 25.79 7.45
CA ARG A 375 15.78 26.21 8.60
C ARG A 375 14.94 26.51 9.85
N ASP A 376 13.78 27.10 9.66
CA ASP A 376 12.92 27.55 10.73
C ASP A 376 11.80 26.52 10.98
N ALA A 377 11.64 26.13 12.23
CA ALA A 377 10.56 25.26 12.62
C ALA A 377 9.20 25.96 12.38
N SER A 378 8.26 25.24 11.79
CA SER A 378 6.91 25.72 11.58
C SER A 378 6.12 25.73 12.88
N ARG A 379 6.43 24.80 13.78
CA ARG A 379 5.88 24.65 15.15
C ARG A 379 6.69 23.69 16.01
#